data_034a04c7a75e5fb3df7d476f58cdf3c7
#
_entry.id   034a04c7a75e5fb3df7d476f58cdf3c7
#
_cell.length_a   1.000
_cell.length_b   1.000
_cell.length_c   1.000
_cell.angle_alpha   90.00
_cell.angle_beta   90.00
_cell.angle_gamma   90.00
#
_symmetry.space_group_name_H-M   'P 1'
#
loop_
_entity.id
_entity.type
_entity.pdbx_description
1 polymer ?
#
loop_
_entity_poly.entity_id
_entity_poly.type
_entity_poly.pdbx_seq_one_letter_code
_entity_poly.pdbx_strand_id
1 'polypeptide(L)'
;MKLTAVLSIAIFACLAVNAQKPAGGRDKFVFTVTHKNEITGIKNQSRSGTCWDYATVGFFEGEILRKTGKTYDLSEMFVANKDYMDCAEHHVRMHGYSKFSEGGSANNVLEVIKKYGICPETVMAAPGSMI
;
A
#
# COMPACT_ATOMS: atom_id res chain seq x y z
N MET A 1 -40.55 40.43 27.68
CA MET A 1 -39.26 40.01 28.27
C MET A 1 -39.23 38.58 28.82
N LYS A 2 -40.35 37.96 29.23
CA LYS A 2 -40.33 36.57 29.78
C LYS A 2 -40.35 35.49 28.72
N LEU A 3 -40.91 35.71 27.52
CA LEU A 3 -41.00 34.71 26.48
C LEU A 3 -39.68 34.51 25.74
N THR A 4 -38.89 35.55 25.54
CA THR A 4 -37.58 35.51 24.88
C THR A 4 -36.54 34.79 25.72
N ALA A 5 -36.60 34.91 27.04
CA ALA A 5 -35.70 34.20 27.94
C ALA A 5 -35.97 32.66 27.95
N VAL A 6 -37.24 32.25 27.89
CA VAL A 6 -37.60 30.81 27.82
C VAL A 6 -37.17 30.20 26.47
N LEU A 7 -37.30 30.92 25.38
CA LEU A 7 -36.88 30.47 24.06
C LEU A 7 -35.34 30.30 23.97
N SER A 8 -34.58 31.21 24.58
CA SER A 8 -33.11 31.11 24.63
C SER A 8 -32.61 29.92 25.43
N ILE A 9 -33.31 29.58 26.54
CA ILE A 9 -32.95 28.41 27.37
C ILE A 9 -33.28 27.11 26.65
N ALA A 10 -34.38 27.07 25.88
CA ALA A 10 -34.73 25.88 25.08
C ALA A 10 -33.73 25.61 23.93
N ILE A 11 -33.22 26.66 23.26
CA ILE A 11 -32.22 26.53 22.22
C ILE A 11 -30.87 26.07 22.79
N PHE A 12 -30.50 26.54 23.98
CA PHE A 12 -29.24 26.13 24.64
C PHE A 12 -29.30 24.68 25.14
N ALA A 13 -30.46 24.19 25.55
CA ALA A 13 -30.68 22.79 25.99
C ALA A 13 -30.59 21.83 24.79
N CYS A 14 -30.99 22.25 23.57
CA CYS A 14 -30.87 21.42 22.38
C CYS A 14 -29.41 21.28 21.87
N LEU A 15 -28.52 22.21 22.20
CA LEU A 15 -27.09 22.13 21.84
C LEU A 15 -26.28 21.25 22.79
N ALA A 16 -26.84 20.83 23.93
CA ALA A 16 -26.23 19.95 24.89
C ALA A 16 -26.53 18.46 24.65
N VAL A 17 -26.96 18.10 23.42
CA VAL A 17 -26.93 16.69 23.01
C VAL A 17 -25.48 16.35 22.77
N ASN A 18 -24.76 16.09 23.86
CA ASN A 18 -23.49 15.42 23.81
C ASN A 18 -23.71 14.14 23.02
N ALA A 19 -23.03 14.05 21.90
CA ALA A 19 -22.82 12.78 21.23
C ALA A 19 -22.15 11.85 22.25
N GLN A 20 -22.97 11.10 22.98
CA GLN A 20 -22.48 10.05 23.84
C GLN A 20 -21.72 9.10 22.90
N LYS A 21 -20.38 9.12 23.00
CA LYS A 21 -19.57 8.03 22.46
C LYS A 21 -20.27 6.73 22.86
N PRO A 22 -20.62 5.86 21.93
CA PRO A 22 -21.17 4.59 22.30
C PRO A 22 -20.16 3.92 23.23
N ALA A 23 -20.53 3.78 24.50
CA ALA A 23 -19.82 3.00 25.49
C ALA A 23 -20.06 1.50 25.18
N GLY A 24 -19.83 1.13 23.92
CA GLY A 24 -19.65 -0.25 23.54
C GLY A 24 -18.18 -0.56 23.83
N GLY A 25 -17.93 -1.11 24.99
CA GLY A 25 -16.67 -1.76 25.27
C GLY A 25 -16.46 -2.80 24.17
N ARG A 26 -15.71 -2.45 23.14
CA ARG A 26 -15.11 -3.45 22.27
C ARG A 26 -14.17 -4.20 23.21
N ASP A 27 -14.51 -5.43 23.51
CA ASP A 27 -13.59 -6.32 24.19
C ASP A 27 -12.27 -6.19 23.47
N LYS A 28 -11.26 -5.69 24.18
CA LYS A 28 -9.93 -5.53 23.57
C LYS A 28 -9.43 -6.93 23.32
N PHE A 29 -9.47 -7.34 22.05
CA PHE A 29 -8.83 -8.58 21.67
C PHE A 29 -7.35 -8.49 22.05
N VAL A 30 -6.91 -9.42 22.89
CA VAL A 30 -5.50 -9.55 23.26
C VAL A 30 -4.89 -10.52 22.25
N PHE A 31 -4.04 -9.99 21.36
CA PHE A 31 -3.31 -10.81 20.39
C PHE A 31 -1.94 -11.16 20.97
N THR A 32 -1.62 -12.44 20.94
CA THR A 32 -0.29 -12.93 21.29
C THR A 32 0.46 -13.28 20.01
N VAL A 33 1.62 -12.68 19.80
CA VAL A 33 2.48 -13.02 18.66
C VAL A 33 3.13 -14.37 18.93
N THR A 34 2.68 -15.40 18.21
CA THR A 34 3.21 -16.76 18.32
C THR A 34 4.41 -17.00 17.43
N HIS A 35 4.49 -16.27 16.30
CA HIS A 35 5.60 -16.34 15.36
C HIS A 35 5.78 -14.99 14.68
N LYS A 36 7.02 -14.55 14.51
CA LYS A 36 7.39 -13.30 13.82
C LYS A 36 8.49 -13.60 12.81
N ASN A 37 8.21 -13.37 11.55
CA ASN A 37 9.22 -13.36 10.51
C ASN A 37 9.94 -12.00 10.49
N GLU A 38 11.24 -12.00 10.28
CA GLU A 38 11.97 -10.79 9.99
C GLU A 38 11.63 -10.32 8.57
N ILE A 39 11.52 -9.02 8.43
CA ILE A 39 11.24 -8.36 7.15
C ILE A 39 12.27 -7.24 6.93
N THR A 40 12.45 -6.85 5.68
CA THR A 40 13.24 -5.69 5.28
C THR A 40 12.52 -4.38 5.64
N GLY A 41 13.15 -3.24 5.42
CA GLY A 41 12.54 -1.92 5.67
C GLY A 41 11.25 -1.71 4.88
N ILE A 42 10.30 -1.00 5.50
CA ILE A 42 9.05 -0.64 4.83
C ILE A 42 9.34 0.47 3.82
N LYS A 43 8.91 0.27 2.57
CA LYS A 43 9.04 1.23 1.48
C LYS A 43 7.73 1.95 1.20
N ASN A 44 7.82 3.16 0.70
CA ASN A 44 6.67 4.00 0.39
C ASN A 44 6.42 4.08 -1.11
N GLN A 45 5.34 3.48 -1.60
CA GLN A 45 4.95 3.56 -3.00
C GLN A 45 4.40 4.94 -3.42
N SER A 46 4.21 5.86 -2.48
CA SER A 46 3.57 7.16 -2.72
C SER A 46 2.17 6.99 -3.33
N ARG A 47 1.86 7.72 -4.41
CA ARG A 47 0.54 7.69 -5.09
C ARG A 47 0.51 6.79 -6.33
N SER A 48 1.53 5.97 -6.51
CA SER A 48 1.57 5.04 -7.65
C SER A 48 0.61 3.86 -7.45
N GLY A 49 0.05 3.33 -8.51
CA GLY A 49 -0.77 2.12 -8.49
C GLY A 49 0.06 0.82 -8.44
N THR A 50 1.20 0.82 -7.73
CA THR A 50 2.21 -0.24 -7.72
C THR A 50 2.21 -1.08 -6.43
N CYS A 51 1.12 -1.07 -5.66
CA CYS A 51 1.03 -1.83 -4.40
C CYS A 51 1.28 -3.34 -4.58
N TRP A 52 0.88 -3.91 -5.72
CA TRP A 52 1.09 -5.30 -6.10
C TRP A 52 2.58 -5.65 -6.22
N ASP A 53 3.36 -4.72 -6.74
CA ASP A 53 4.79 -4.84 -6.95
C ASP A 53 5.53 -4.71 -5.62
N TYR A 54 5.30 -3.62 -4.88
CA TYR A 54 5.89 -3.41 -3.54
C TYR A 54 5.63 -4.56 -2.59
N ALA A 55 4.41 -5.10 -2.57
CA ALA A 55 4.08 -6.25 -1.75
C ALA A 55 4.84 -7.52 -2.16
N THR A 56 5.01 -7.75 -3.47
CA THR A 56 5.65 -8.95 -3.98
C THR A 56 7.16 -8.89 -3.87
N VAL A 57 7.77 -7.74 -4.20
CA VAL A 57 9.23 -7.54 -4.07
C VAL A 57 9.62 -7.59 -2.59
N GLY A 58 8.87 -6.92 -1.69
CA GLY A 58 9.10 -7.00 -0.25
C GLY A 58 8.97 -8.41 0.31
N PHE A 59 8.06 -9.24 -0.23
CA PHE A 59 8.00 -10.66 0.10
C PHE A 59 9.29 -11.40 -0.32
N PHE A 60 9.81 -11.14 -1.53
CA PHE A 60 11.07 -11.76 -1.97
C PHE A 60 12.26 -11.33 -1.13
N GLU A 61 12.36 -10.06 -0.78
CA GLU A 61 13.40 -9.55 0.13
C GLU A 61 13.35 -10.26 1.48
N GLY A 62 12.15 -10.41 2.07
CA GLY A 62 11.94 -11.14 3.31
C GLY A 62 12.33 -12.63 3.20
N GLU A 63 11.99 -13.29 2.09
CA GLU A 63 12.37 -14.69 1.86
C GLU A 63 13.88 -14.86 1.63
N ILE A 64 14.54 -13.92 0.97
CA ILE A 64 15.98 -13.91 0.81
C ILE A 64 16.65 -13.76 2.19
N LEU A 65 16.19 -12.79 2.99
CA LEU A 65 16.66 -12.57 4.35
C LEU A 65 16.50 -13.84 5.19
N ARG A 66 15.31 -14.44 5.18
CA ARG A 66 15.02 -15.68 5.92
C ARG A 66 15.92 -16.84 5.52
N LYS A 67 16.21 -17.00 4.23
CA LYS A 67 17.01 -18.13 3.70
C LYS A 67 18.52 -17.91 3.81
N THR A 68 18.98 -16.69 3.67
CA THR A 68 20.41 -16.39 3.52
C THR A 68 21.01 -15.57 4.66
N GLY A 69 20.18 -14.96 5.50
CA GLY A 69 20.60 -13.98 6.50
C GLY A 69 21.11 -12.67 5.92
N LYS A 70 20.96 -12.44 4.59
CA LYS A 70 21.42 -11.23 3.90
C LYS A 70 20.26 -10.35 3.54
N THR A 71 20.41 -9.06 3.76
CA THR A 71 19.45 -8.04 3.36
C THR A 71 19.77 -7.55 1.95
N TYR A 72 18.76 -7.50 1.09
CA TYR A 72 18.83 -6.91 -0.22
C TYR A 72 17.73 -5.86 -0.33
N ASP A 73 18.01 -4.80 -1.05
CA ASP A 73 17.10 -3.70 -1.36
C ASP A 73 16.90 -3.73 -2.88
N LEU A 74 15.75 -4.26 -3.31
CA LEU A 74 15.43 -4.51 -4.71
C LEU A 74 14.54 -3.40 -5.26
N SER A 75 14.68 -3.09 -6.56
CA SER A 75 13.95 -1.99 -7.19
C SER A 75 12.57 -2.43 -7.66
N GLU A 76 11.53 -1.92 -7.00
CA GLU A 76 10.15 -2.02 -7.45
C GLU A 76 9.93 -1.21 -8.72
N MET A 77 10.57 -0.04 -8.84
CA MET A 77 10.42 0.80 -10.02
C MET A 77 10.96 0.14 -11.29
N PHE A 78 11.99 -0.68 -11.17
CA PHE A 78 12.47 -1.47 -12.30
C PHE A 78 11.40 -2.46 -12.77
N VAL A 79 10.78 -3.18 -11.83
CA VAL A 79 9.74 -4.17 -12.13
C VAL A 79 8.52 -3.50 -12.74
N ALA A 80 7.99 -2.46 -12.09
CA ALA A 80 6.84 -1.70 -12.58
C ALA A 80 7.08 -1.13 -13.99
N ASN A 81 8.28 -0.58 -14.25
CA ASN A 81 8.65 -0.05 -15.57
C ASN A 81 8.60 -1.13 -16.63
N LYS A 82 9.20 -2.31 -16.37
CA LYS A 82 9.23 -3.41 -17.33
C LYS A 82 7.86 -3.99 -17.61
N ASP A 83 7.05 -4.18 -16.56
CA ASP A 83 5.68 -4.66 -16.70
C ASP A 83 4.83 -3.70 -17.53
N TYR A 84 4.88 -2.40 -17.23
CA TYR A 84 4.12 -1.42 -18.02
C TYR A 84 4.58 -1.29 -19.46
N MET A 85 5.87 -1.46 -19.74
CA MET A 85 6.37 -1.52 -21.13
C MET A 85 5.80 -2.74 -21.86
N ASP A 86 5.82 -3.91 -21.23
CA ASP A 86 5.25 -5.13 -21.81
C ASP A 86 3.73 -5.01 -22.02
N CYS A 87 3.03 -4.44 -21.05
CA CYS A 87 1.59 -4.17 -21.16
C CYS A 87 1.28 -3.19 -22.31
N ALA A 88 2.07 -2.14 -22.47
CA ALA A 88 1.90 -1.17 -23.56
C ALA A 88 2.11 -1.82 -24.93
N GLU A 89 3.19 -2.60 -25.08
CA GLU A 89 3.45 -3.34 -26.31
C GLU A 89 2.33 -4.32 -26.64
N HIS A 90 1.86 -5.07 -25.63
CA HIS A 90 0.75 -6.00 -25.78
C HIS A 90 -0.53 -5.28 -26.21
N HIS A 91 -0.85 -4.12 -25.57
CA HIS A 91 -2.01 -3.30 -25.90
C HIS A 91 -2.01 -2.85 -27.37
N VAL A 92 -0.86 -2.38 -27.87
CA VAL A 92 -0.71 -1.98 -29.26
C VAL A 92 -0.87 -3.17 -30.20
N ARG A 93 -0.23 -4.30 -29.92
CA ARG A 93 -0.34 -5.53 -30.73
C ARG A 93 -1.75 -6.10 -30.76
N MET A 94 -2.52 -5.91 -29.70
CA MET A 94 -3.90 -6.34 -29.59
C MET A 94 -4.90 -5.28 -30.09
N HIS A 95 -4.43 -4.26 -30.81
CA HIS A 95 -5.29 -3.18 -31.33
C HIS A 95 -6.18 -2.52 -30.28
N GLY A 96 -5.69 -2.39 -29.03
CA GLY A 96 -6.43 -1.78 -27.93
C GLY A 96 -7.38 -2.72 -27.18
N TYR A 97 -7.48 -3.98 -27.56
CA TYR A 97 -8.37 -4.94 -26.87
C TYR A 97 -7.87 -5.37 -25.49
N SER A 98 -6.57 -5.31 -25.23
CA SER A 98 -6.04 -5.61 -23.91
C SER A 98 -6.08 -4.39 -23.00
N LYS A 99 -6.30 -4.62 -21.71
CA LYS A 99 -6.31 -3.55 -20.72
C LYS A 99 -4.89 -2.99 -20.56
N PHE A 100 -4.77 -1.66 -20.63
CA PHE A 100 -3.56 -0.93 -20.28
C PHE A 100 -3.90 0.12 -19.21
N SER A 101 -3.63 -0.20 -17.96
CA SER A 101 -3.94 0.67 -16.83
C SER A 101 -3.07 0.29 -15.64
N GLU A 102 -3.07 1.13 -14.62
CA GLU A 102 -2.44 0.81 -13.34
C GLU A 102 -2.96 -0.49 -12.74
N GLY A 103 -2.13 -1.09 -11.89
CA GLY A 103 -2.40 -2.34 -11.21
C GLY A 103 -1.77 -3.54 -11.89
N GLY A 104 -1.57 -4.57 -11.10
CA GLY A 104 -0.96 -5.83 -11.51
C GLY A 104 -1.14 -6.89 -10.42
N SER A 105 -0.41 -7.98 -10.54
CA SER A 105 -0.44 -9.10 -9.62
C SER A 105 0.98 -9.61 -9.35
N ALA A 106 1.12 -10.47 -8.35
CA ALA A 106 2.41 -11.14 -8.09
C ALA A 106 2.95 -11.89 -9.32
N ASN A 107 2.08 -12.42 -10.18
CA ASN A 107 2.51 -13.08 -11.41
C ASN A 107 3.22 -12.12 -12.37
N ASN A 108 2.80 -10.87 -12.46
CA ASN A 108 3.48 -9.87 -13.29
C ASN A 108 4.94 -9.70 -12.83
N VAL A 109 5.16 -9.59 -11.51
CA VAL A 109 6.53 -9.50 -10.94
C VAL A 109 7.36 -10.71 -11.31
N LEU A 110 6.79 -11.92 -11.18
CA LEU A 110 7.48 -13.16 -11.53
C LEU A 110 7.87 -13.22 -13.02
N GLU A 111 6.97 -12.81 -13.91
CA GLU A 111 7.25 -12.79 -15.35
C GLU A 111 8.33 -11.76 -15.70
N VAL A 112 8.28 -10.58 -15.08
CA VAL A 112 9.33 -9.55 -15.27
C VAL A 112 10.69 -10.09 -14.78
N ILE A 113 10.74 -10.68 -13.59
CA ILE A 113 11.99 -11.24 -13.04
C ILE A 113 12.53 -12.35 -13.93
N LYS A 114 11.69 -13.23 -14.45
CA LYS A 114 12.10 -14.29 -15.38
C LYS A 114 12.64 -13.73 -16.69
N LYS A 115 12.03 -12.68 -17.23
CA LYS A 115 12.34 -12.13 -18.56
C LYS A 115 13.52 -11.15 -18.52
N TYR A 116 13.57 -10.30 -17.49
CA TYR A 116 14.49 -9.17 -17.42
C TYR A 116 15.47 -9.22 -16.25
N GLY A 117 15.21 -10.10 -15.28
CA GLY A 117 15.90 -10.06 -13.99
C GLY A 117 15.34 -9.00 -13.06
N ILE A 118 16.12 -8.65 -12.05
CA ILE A 118 15.82 -7.58 -11.10
C ILE A 118 17.11 -6.86 -10.75
N CYS A 119 17.05 -5.57 -10.43
CA CYS A 119 18.21 -4.79 -10.03
C CYS A 119 18.04 -4.25 -8.59
N PRO A 120 19.15 -3.85 -7.94
CA PRO A 120 19.09 -3.15 -6.67
C PRO A 120 18.37 -1.78 -6.81
N GLU A 121 17.73 -1.32 -5.73
CA GLU A 121 17.06 -0.02 -5.65
C GLU A 121 17.99 1.14 -6.04
N THR A 122 19.28 1.08 -5.73
CA THR A 122 20.28 2.09 -6.10
C THR A 122 20.45 2.30 -7.61
N VAL A 123 20.04 1.33 -8.43
CA VAL A 123 20.12 1.43 -9.89
C VAL A 123 18.91 2.14 -10.47
N MET A 124 17.74 1.90 -9.91
CA MET A 124 16.48 2.51 -10.36
C MET A 124 15.58 2.78 -9.14
N ALA A 125 15.85 3.87 -8.45
CA ALA A 125 15.17 4.27 -7.24
C ALA A 125 13.77 4.85 -7.51
N ALA A 126 12.86 4.66 -6.56
CA ALA A 126 11.56 5.31 -6.60
C ALA A 126 11.69 6.84 -6.52
N PRO A 127 10.85 7.61 -7.23
CA PRO A 127 10.84 9.07 -7.10
C PRO A 127 10.60 9.47 -5.63
N GLY A 128 11.53 10.20 -5.04
CA GLY A 128 11.45 10.65 -3.64
C GLY A 128 12.13 9.74 -2.61
N SER A 129 12.75 8.63 -3.02
CA SER A 129 13.53 7.78 -2.11
C SER A 129 14.96 8.31 -1.85
N MET A 130 15.35 9.35 -2.55
CA MET A 130 16.67 9.99 -2.45
C MET A 130 16.67 11.24 -1.54
N ILE A 131 15.82 11.30 -0.52
CA ILE A 131 15.83 12.39 0.47
C ILE A 131 16.27 11.84 1.82
#